data_6dbb98d160f208982704986fa27c9b90
#
_entry.id   6dbb98d160f208982704986fa27c9b90
#
_cell.length_a   1.000
_cell.length_b   1.000
_cell.length_c   1.000
_cell.angle_alpha   90.00
_cell.angle_beta   90.00
_cell.angle_gamma   90.00
#
_symmetry.space_group_name_H-M   'P 1'
#
loop_
_entity.id
_entity.type
_entity.pdbx_description
1 polymer ?
#
loop_
_entity_poly.entity_id
_entity_poly.type
_entity_poly.pdbx_seq_one_letter_code
_entity_poly.pdbx_strand_id
1 'polypeptide(L)'
;MFESRAGELPDESVREARIRRNVYEKIEREENYMKKGFMKKAVAAVAAICVFGSMTAFAIGKIAGITSRTDIRDEVHTYEQALELQKENGPMVDFPEKFSNGYAFKAAVPVNYETEDKDGNKLGNGTQLSVTYGKDGMEDVTFSAEVGMDGELIPAEVRTCEDGTELCFYKLTNKFVPADYELTEEDKKAQEDGNFNLAYGSDKVEVMTSYTVEWNMDGQGYSLFKFGEDLGAEEMFGMAEEIIAGQSK
;
A
#
# COMPACT_ATOMS: atom_id res chain seq x y z
N MET A 1 39.76 -17.22 -24.90
CA MET A 1 40.00 -16.78 -23.51
C MET A 1 39.14 -15.54 -23.31
N PHE A 2 37.93 -15.71 -22.82
CA PHE A 2 37.01 -14.62 -22.52
C PHE A 2 36.92 -14.50 -20.98
N GLU A 3 37.55 -13.46 -20.45
CA GLU A 3 37.39 -13.11 -19.05
C GLU A 3 36.00 -12.48 -18.86
N SER A 4 35.17 -13.16 -18.07
CA SER A 4 33.90 -12.61 -17.59
C SER A 4 34.18 -11.55 -16.52
N ARG A 5 33.95 -10.30 -16.81
CA ARG A 5 33.83 -9.27 -15.78
C ARG A 5 32.52 -9.54 -14.98
N ALA A 6 32.67 -10.14 -13.83
CA ALA A 6 31.62 -10.06 -12.81
C ALA A 6 31.49 -8.60 -12.40
N GLY A 7 30.38 -7.94 -12.75
CA GLY A 7 30.08 -6.62 -12.23
C GLY A 7 29.82 -6.73 -10.72
N GLU A 8 30.61 -6.01 -9.95
CA GLU A 8 30.34 -5.82 -8.51
C GLU A 8 28.95 -5.23 -8.38
N LEU A 9 28.09 -5.89 -7.59
CA LEU A 9 26.80 -5.35 -7.19
C LEU A 9 27.05 -4.02 -6.46
N PRO A 10 26.27 -2.96 -6.72
CA PRO A 10 26.41 -1.72 -5.98
C PRO A 10 26.24 -2.00 -4.47
N ASP A 11 27.16 -1.48 -3.69
CA ASP A 11 27.14 -1.56 -2.24
C ASP A 11 25.77 -1.13 -1.71
N GLU A 12 25.17 -1.96 -0.85
CA GLU A 12 23.83 -1.76 -0.28
C GLU A 12 23.73 -0.39 0.41
N SER A 13 24.81 0.09 1.01
CA SER A 13 24.93 1.43 1.58
C SER A 13 24.76 2.56 0.55
N VAL A 14 25.21 2.37 -0.69
CA VAL A 14 25.04 3.36 -1.78
C VAL A 14 23.60 3.39 -2.28
N ARG A 15 22.92 2.25 -2.27
CA ARG A 15 21.51 2.13 -2.63
C ARG A 15 20.63 2.82 -1.57
N GLU A 16 20.87 2.56 -0.30
CA GLU A 16 20.17 3.23 0.80
C GLU A 16 20.40 4.74 0.81
N ALA A 17 21.63 5.20 0.60
CA ALA A 17 21.94 6.63 0.53
C ALA A 17 21.23 7.31 -0.65
N ARG A 18 21.04 6.62 -1.78
CA ARG A 18 20.29 7.14 -2.94
C ARG A 18 18.80 7.22 -2.65
N ILE A 19 18.23 6.20 -2.01
CA ILE A 19 16.81 6.20 -1.62
C ILE A 19 16.56 7.32 -0.62
N ARG A 20 17.40 7.45 0.42
CA ARG A 20 17.31 8.54 1.40
C ARG A 20 17.33 9.91 0.71
N ARG A 21 18.29 10.14 -0.19
CA ARG A 21 18.39 11.42 -0.90
C ARG A 21 17.16 11.72 -1.74
N ASN A 22 16.62 10.75 -2.44
CA ASN A 22 15.43 10.94 -3.28
C ASN A 22 14.17 11.25 -2.44
N VAL A 23 14.05 10.65 -1.25
CA VAL A 23 12.99 10.94 -0.29
C VAL A 23 13.15 12.36 0.26
N TYR A 24 14.36 12.79 0.65
CA TYR A 24 14.61 14.15 1.12
C TYR A 24 14.31 15.22 0.06
N GLU A 25 14.76 15.03 -1.18
CA GLU A 25 14.50 15.98 -2.26
C GLU A 25 13.00 16.09 -2.60
N LYS A 26 12.24 15.01 -2.39
CA LYS A 26 10.78 14.99 -2.57
C LYS A 26 10.08 15.74 -1.43
N ILE A 27 10.46 15.47 -0.17
CA ILE A 27 9.92 16.12 1.02
C ILE A 27 10.19 17.63 0.96
N GLU A 28 11.40 18.08 0.63
CA GLU A 28 11.71 19.51 0.49
C GLU A 28 10.91 20.22 -0.61
N ARG A 29 10.62 19.54 -1.71
CA ARG A 29 9.74 20.09 -2.76
C ARG A 29 8.32 20.27 -2.29
N GLU A 30 7.79 19.31 -1.55
CA GLU A 30 6.41 19.35 -1.05
C GLU A 30 6.25 20.34 0.12
N GLU A 31 7.22 20.46 1.02
CA GLU A 31 7.22 21.50 2.07
C GLU A 31 7.18 22.93 1.51
N ASN A 32 7.87 23.19 0.41
CA ASN A 32 7.84 24.49 -0.24
C ASN A 32 6.48 24.81 -0.92
N TYR A 33 5.71 23.81 -1.29
CA TYR A 33 4.36 23.97 -1.83
C TYR A 33 3.31 24.17 -0.72
N MET A 34 3.48 23.55 0.46
CA MET A 34 2.53 23.57 1.58
C MET A 34 2.64 24.76 2.53
N LYS A 35 3.57 25.69 2.34
CA LYS A 35 3.77 26.87 3.21
C LYS A 35 2.65 27.92 3.19
N LYS A 36 1.50 27.64 2.60
CA LYS A 36 0.30 28.50 2.68
C LYS A 36 -0.96 27.73 3.12
N GLY A 37 -1.04 27.37 4.37
CA GLY A 37 -2.32 27.39 5.08
C GLY A 37 -3.06 26.08 5.39
N PHE A 38 -2.46 24.86 5.31
CA PHE A 38 -3.22 23.63 5.59
C PHE A 38 -2.45 22.59 6.42
N MET A 39 -2.00 22.96 7.62
CA MET A 39 -0.98 22.20 8.36
C MET A 39 -1.48 21.23 9.44
N LYS A 40 -2.67 20.70 9.46
CA LYS A 40 -3.07 19.80 10.57
C LYS A 40 -3.84 18.50 10.20
N LYS A 41 -4.17 18.26 8.95
CA LYS A 41 -4.88 17.01 8.55
C LYS A 41 -4.21 16.19 7.45
N ALA A 42 -3.15 16.67 6.83
CA ALA A 42 -2.49 16.03 5.69
C ALA A 42 -1.45 14.96 6.09
N VAL A 43 -1.03 14.88 7.35
CA VAL A 43 0.05 13.98 7.78
C VAL A 43 -0.40 12.51 7.79
N ALA A 44 -1.65 12.23 8.08
CA ALA A 44 -2.16 10.86 8.12
C ALA A 44 -2.32 10.22 6.72
N ALA A 45 -2.67 11.01 5.71
CA ALA A 45 -2.86 10.50 4.33
C ALA A 45 -1.54 10.20 3.61
N VAL A 46 -0.47 10.98 3.89
CA VAL A 46 0.86 10.77 3.29
C VAL A 46 1.55 9.53 3.87
N ALA A 47 1.34 9.23 5.15
CA ALA A 47 1.92 8.06 5.80
C ALA A 47 1.39 6.72 5.21
N ALA A 48 0.11 6.65 4.83
CA ALA A 48 -0.48 5.46 4.25
C ALA A 48 0.14 5.09 2.88
N ILE A 49 0.54 6.08 2.10
CA ILE A 49 1.11 5.86 0.75
C ILE A 49 2.57 5.40 0.80
N CYS A 50 3.32 5.77 1.85
CA CYS A 50 4.72 5.34 2.00
C CYS A 50 4.89 3.88 2.43
N VAL A 51 3.87 3.25 3.01
CA VAL A 51 3.94 1.87 3.51
C VAL A 51 4.05 0.87 2.36
N PHE A 52 3.41 1.14 1.23
CA PHE A 52 3.47 0.24 0.06
C PHE A 52 4.75 0.39 -0.77
N GLY A 53 5.52 1.47 -0.59
CA GLY A 53 6.76 1.72 -1.35
C GLY A 53 8.01 1.02 -0.81
N SER A 54 7.94 0.40 0.36
CA SER A 54 9.09 -0.26 0.99
C SER A 54 9.01 -1.78 1.03
N MET A 55 7.88 -2.38 0.60
CA MET A 55 7.83 -3.83 0.45
C MET A 55 8.74 -4.21 -0.71
N THR A 56 9.75 -5.00 -0.43
CA THR A 56 10.63 -5.59 -1.44
C THR A 56 9.80 -6.47 -2.35
N ALA A 57 9.35 -5.90 -3.47
CA ALA A 57 8.61 -6.61 -4.49
C ALA A 57 9.50 -7.72 -5.06
N PHE A 58 9.24 -8.95 -4.69
CA PHE A 58 9.69 -10.09 -5.46
C PHE A 58 8.79 -10.20 -6.67
N ALA A 59 9.36 -9.96 -7.81
CA ALA A 59 8.70 -9.76 -9.08
C ALA A 59 7.94 -11.01 -9.54
N ILE A 60 6.73 -10.85 -10.01
CA ILE A 60 6.29 -11.64 -11.15
C ILE A 60 7.24 -11.27 -12.29
N GLY A 61 8.34 -11.97 -12.37
CA GLY A 61 9.32 -11.96 -13.43
C GLY A 61 10.10 -10.67 -13.72
N LYS A 62 9.67 -9.45 -13.36
CA LYS A 62 10.37 -8.22 -13.73
C LYS A 62 10.16 -7.00 -12.84
N ILE A 63 9.06 -6.86 -12.12
CA ILE A 63 8.79 -5.68 -11.28
C ILE A 63 9.57 -5.81 -9.98
N ALA A 64 10.48 -4.87 -9.71
CA ALA A 64 11.29 -4.83 -8.50
C ALA A 64 11.02 -3.58 -7.64
N GLY A 65 10.20 -2.66 -8.13
CA GLY A 65 9.80 -1.48 -7.41
C GLY A 65 8.51 -0.88 -7.97
N ILE A 66 7.70 -0.31 -7.08
CA ILE A 66 6.51 0.46 -7.41
C ILE A 66 6.63 1.81 -6.72
N THR A 67 6.45 2.88 -7.49
CA THR A 67 6.29 4.23 -6.96
C THR A 67 4.89 4.69 -7.24
N SER A 68 4.16 5.10 -6.20
CA SER A 68 2.81 5.62 -6.34
C SER A 68 2.73 7.10 -5.97
N ARG A 69 1.76 7.81 -6.57
CA ARG A 69 1.50 9.21 -6.33
C ARG A 69 0.00 9.48 -6.35
N THR A 70 -0.47 10.21 -5.36
CA THR A 70 -1.86 10.69 -5.22
C THR A 70 -1.87 12.22 -5.23
N ASP A 71 -2.86 12.81 -5.87
CA ASP A 71 -3.18 14.22 -5.71
C ASP A 71 -4.49 14.34 -4.92
N ILE A 72 -4.42 14.87 -3.69
CA ILE A 72 -5.59 15.02 -2.82
C ILE A 72 -6.68 15.93 -3.40
N ARG A 73 -6.35 16.73 -4.42
CA ARG A 73 -7.33 17.59 -5.12
C ARG A 73 -8.27 16.80 -6.00
N ASP A 74 -7.87 15.58 -6.37
CA ASP A 74 -8.64 14.65 -7.19
C ASP A 74 -9.50 13.71 -6.32
N GLU A 75 -9.46 13.89 -4.97
CA GLU A 75 -10.27 13.12 -4.04
C GLU A 75 -11.74 13.51 -4.14
N VAL A 76 -12.62 12.53 -4.22
CA VAL A 76 -14.07 12.68 -4.24
C VAL A 76 -14.69 12.12 -2.97
N HIS A 77 -15.82 12.71 -2.54
CA HIS A 77 -16.47 12.40 -1.26
C HIS A 77 -17.92 11.91 -1.42
N THR A 78 -18.40 11.68 -2.64
CA THR A 78 -19.68 11.03 -2.89
C THR A 78 -19.49 9.72 -3.64
N TYR A 79 -20.34 8.73 -3.33
CA TYR A 79 -20.25 7.40 -3.92
C TYR A 79 -20.45 7.46 -5.44
N GLU A 80 -21.37 8.32 -5.93
CA GLU A 80 -21.63 8.52 -7.36
C GLU A 80 -20.39 9.02 -8.10
N GLN A 81 -19.66 9.99 -7.51
CA GLN A 81 -18.41 10.48 -8.09
C GLN A 81 -17.33 9.39 -8.11
N ALA A 82 -17.28 8.55 -7.06
CA ALA A 82 -16.34 7.43 -7.03
C ALA A 82 -16.63 6.40 -8.13
N LEU A 83 -17.90 6.12 -8.43
CA LEU A 83 -18.30 5.26 -9.56
C LEU A 83 -17.92 5.86 -10.92
N GLU A 84 -17.95 7.19 -11.06
CA GLU A 84 -17.47 7.85 -12.28
C GLU A 84 -15.94 7.71 -12.41
N LEU A 85 -15.18 7.96 -11.33
CA LEU A 85 -13.73 7.76 -11.31
C LEU A 85 -13.33 6.32 -11.61
N GLN A 86 -14.09 5.33 -11.13
CA GLN A 86 -13.86 3.92 -11.42
C GLN A 86 -13.91 3.62 -12.92
N LYS A 87 -14.87 4.20 -13.63
CA LYS A 87 -15.00 4.03 -15.10
C LYS A 87 -13.82 4.62 -15.87
N GLU A 88 -13.19 5.65 -15.33
CA GLU A 88 -12.09 6.38 -15.99
C GLU A 88 -10.71 5.77 -15.68
N ASN A 89 -10.53 5.15 -14.51
CA ASN A 89 -9.23 4.79 -13.96
C ASN A 89 -8.90 3.29 -13.98
N GLY A 90 -9.53 2.53 -14.86
CA GLY A 90 -9.13 1.14 -15.14
C GLY A 90 -9.99 0.07 -14.46
N PRO A 91 -9.62 -1.20 -14.64
CA PRO A 91 -10.41 -2.32 -14.15
C PRO A 91 -10.35 -2.37 -12.63
N MET A 92 -11.49 -2.20 -12.03
CA MET A 92 -11.71 -2.43 -10.61
C MET A 92 -13.08 -3.11 -10.48
N VAL A 93 -13.16 -4.08 -9.58
CA VAL A 93 -14.46 -4.70 -9.29
C VAL A 93 -15.41 -3.69 -8.66
N ASP A 94 -16.71 -3.94 -8.79
CA ASP A 94 -17.72 -3.15 -8.10
C ASP A 94 -17.50 -3.20 -6.59
N PHE A 95 -17.64 -2.07 -5.94
CA PHE A 95 -17.48 -1.95 -4.51
C PHE A 95 -18.76 -1.37 -3.88
N PRO A 96 -19.13 -1.78 -2.65
CA PRO A 96 -20.38 -1.35 -2.04
C PRO A 96 -20.30 0.10 -1.53
N GLU A 97 -21.42 0.80 -1.49
CA GLU A 97 -21.52 2.08 -0.77
C GLU A 97 -21.39 1.89 0.75
N LYS A 98 -21.84 0.72 1.26
CA LYS A 98 -21.80 0.40 2.68
C LYS A 98 -21.71 -1.10 2.89
N PHE A 99 -20.83 -1.50 3.81
CA PHE A 99 -20.69 -2.89 4.27
C PHE A 99 -21.71 -3.23 5.37
N SER A 100 -22.04 -4.51 5.51
CA SER A 100 -22.97 -5.01 6.52
C SER A 100 -22.49 -4.74 7.95
N ASN A 101 -21.17 -4.68 8.18
CA ASN A 101 -20.55 -4.35 9.47
C ASN A 101 -20.59 -2.86 9.82
N GLY A 102 -21.17 -2.01 8.94
CA GLY A 102 -21.42 -0.59 9.18
C GLY A 102 -20.35 0.37 8.64
N TYR A 103 -19.24 -0.11 8.07
CA TYR A 103 -18.33 0.74 7.31
C TYR A 103 -19.03 1.28 6.08
N ALA A 104 -18.94 2.59 5.85
CA ALA A 104 -19.57 3.26 4.73
C ALA A 104 -18.53 4.04 3.92
N PHE A 105 -18.79 4.21 2.63
CA PHE A 105 -17.98 5.02 1.73
C PHE A 105 -17.70 6.39 2.35
N LYS A 106 -16.45 6.82 2.30
CA LYS A 106 -15.97 8.09 2.84
C LYS A 106 -15.31 8.97 1.78
N ALA A 107 -14.45 8.37 0.97
CA ALA A 107 -13.71 9.06 -0.09
C ALA A 107 -13.17 8.07 -1.12
N ALA A 108 -12.87 8.57 -2.31
CA ALA A 108 -12.08 7.83 -3.29
C ALA A 108 -11.12 8.77 -4.01
N VAL A 109 -9.93 8.25 -4.37
CA VAL A 109 -8.89 9.03 -5.03
C VAL A 109 -8.13 8.21 -6.06
N PRO A 110 -7.82 8.77 -7.26
CA PRO A 110 -6.95 8.11 -8.22
C PRO A 110 -5.51 8.05 -7.70
N VAL A 111 -4.89 6.88 -7.82
CA VAL A 111 -3.49 6.64 -7.46
C VAL A 111 -2.72 6.32 -8.73
N ASN A 112 -1.86 7.22 -9.16
CA ASN A 112 -0.97 6.99 -10.29
C ASN A 112 0.26 6.21 -9.81
N TYR A 113 0.65 5.16 -10.54
CA TYR A 113 1.80 4.35 -10.20
C TYR A 113 2.75 4.17 -11.38
N GLU A 114 4.01 3.93 -11.05
CA GLU A 114 5.07 3.54 -11.98
C GLU A 114 5.76 2.30 -11.44
N THR A 115 6.04 1.34 -12.33
CA THR A 115 6.74 0.10 -11.99
C THR A 115 8.14 0.11 -12.57
N GLU A 116 9.11 -0.40 -11.80
CA GLU A 116 10.53 -0.43 -12.17
C GLU A 116 11.10 -1.85 -12.02
N ASP A 117 12.11 -2.18 -12.82
CA ASP A 117 12.89 -3.41 -12.65
C ASP A 117 13.96 -3.24 -11.56
N LYS A 118 14.70 -4.32 -11.28
CA LYS A 118 15.81 -4.34 -10.31
C LYS A 118 16.93 -3.33 -10.62
N ASP A 119 17.06 -2.91 -11.87
CA ASP A 119 18.07 -1.97 -12.33
C ASP A 119 17.55 -0.51 -12.31
N GLY A 120 16.28 -0.30 -11.90
CA GLY A 120 15.60 0.98 -11.83
C GLY A 120 15.07 1.47 -13.18
N ASN A 121 14.96 0.58 -14.17
CA ASN A 121 14.34 0.92 -15.45
C ASN A 121 12.81 0.86 -15.33
N LYS A 122 12.14 1.86 -15.88
CA LYS A 122 10.68 1.91 -15.91
C LYS A 122 10.12 0.77 -16.77
N LEU A 123 9.25 -0.06 -16.20
CA LEU A 123 8.55 -1.15 -16.87
C LEU A 123 7.16 -0.75 -17.36
N GLY A 124 6.46 0.08 -16.58
CA GLY A 124 5.11 0.51 -16.92
C GLY A 124 4.60 1.60 -15.98
N ASN A 125 3.41 2.05 -16.25
CA ASN A 125 2.67 2.97 -15.41
C ASN A 125 1.17 2.77 -15.60
N GLY A 126 0.38 3.20 -14.60
CA GLY A 126 -1.07 3.15 -14.65
C GLY A 126 -1.69 4.03 -13.59
N THR A 127 -3.00 3.95 -13.53
CA THR A 127 -3.80 4.59 -12.48
C THR A 127 -4.75 3.55 -11.92
N GLN A 128 -4.90 3.52 -10.61
CA GLN A 128 -5.86 2.70 -9.89
C GLN A 128 -6.69 3.59 -8.97
N LEU A 129 -7.85 3.12 -8.54
CA LEU A 129 -8.68 3.84 -7.58
C LEU A 129 -8.44 3.29 -6.17
N SER A 130 -8.21 4.19 -5.22
CA SER A 130 -8.18 3.88 -3.79
C SER A 130 -9.49 4.37 -3.17
N VAL A 131 -10.23 3.48 -2.52
CA VAL A 131 -11.55 3.77 -1.91
C VAL A 131 -11.44 3.63 -0.41
N THR A 132 -11.76 4.69 0.32
CA THR A 132 -11.73 4.73 1.78
C THR A 132 -13.12 4.56 2.36
N TYR A 133 -13.24 3.67 3.32
CA TYR A 133 -14.43 3.44 4.12
C TYR A 133 -14.20 3.86 5.57
N GLY A 134 -15.18 4.55 6.15
CA GLY A 134 -15.13 4.99 7.53
C GLY A 134 -16.28 4.42 8.36
N LYS A 135 -16.04 4.31 9.68
CA LYS A 135 -17.03 3.98 10.69
C LYS A 135 -16.72 4.76 11.97
N ASP A 136 -17.74 5.36 12.59
CA ASP A 136 -17.54 6.21 13.76
C ASP A 136 -16.77 5.49 14.88
N GLY A 137 -15.68 6.12 15.34
CA GLY A 137 -14.83 5.62 16.41
C GLY A 137 -13.88 4.48 16.02
N MET A 138 -13.79 4.14 14.73
CA MET A 138 -12.91 3.12 14.19
C MET A 138 -11.91 3.75 13.19
N GLU A 139 -10.77 3.10 12.99
CA GLU A 139 -9.84 3.48 11.92
C GLU A 139 -10.42 3.17 10.54
N ASP A 140 -10.08 4.00 9.57
CA ASP A 140 -10.56 3.84 8.19
C ASP A 140 -10.00 2.55 7.55
N VAL A 141 -10.78 1.95 6.65
CA VAL A 141 -10.38 0.83 5.80
C VAL A 141 -10.24 1.32 4.37
N THR A 142 -9.14 0.98 3.71
CA THR A 142 -8.89 1.31 2.31
C THR A 142 -9.05 0.06 1.45
N PHE A 143 -9.85 0.15 0.41
CA PHE A 143 -9.97 -0.85 -0.66
C PHE A 143 -9.24 -0.37 -1.90
N SER A 144 -8.41 -1.22 -2.50
CA SER A 144 -7.68 -0.92 -3.73
C SER A 144 -7.45 -2.16 -4.59
N ALA A 145 -7.28 -1.93 -5.90
CA ALA A 145 -6.68 -2.92 -6.77
C ALA A 145 -5.16 -2.94 -6.53
N GLU A 146 -4.56 -4.13 -6.55
CA GLU A 146 -3.13 -4.29 -6.34
C GLU A 146 -2.38 -4.39 -7.67
N VAL A 147 -1.19 -3.81 -7.72
CA VAL A 147 -0.30 -3.91 -8.88
C VAL A 147 0.72 -5.01 -8.59
N GLY A 148 0.35 -6.25 -8.93
CA GLY A 148 1.25 -7.41 -9.07
C GLY A 148 2.34 -7.55 -8.00
N MET A 149 1.97 -7.63 -6.73
CA MET A 149 2.93 -7.86 -5.65
C MET A 149 2.83 -9.31 -5.17
N ASP A 150 3.66 -10.19 -5.72
CA ASP A 150 3.96 -11.45 -5.08
C ASP A 150 5.03 -11.19 -4.00
N GLY A 151 4.59 -10.87 -2.80
CA GLY A 151 5.50 -10.77 -1.64
C GLY A 151 5.67 -12.13 -0.98
N GLU A 152 6.84 -12.39 -0.38
CA GLU A 152 7.09 -13.55 0.49
C GLU A 152 6.41 -13.42 1.87
N LEU A 153 5.36 -12.58 1.99
CA LEU A 153 4.64 -12.44 3.24
C LEU A 153 3.91 -13.75 3.55
N ILE A 154 4.07 -14.22 4.77
CA ILE A 154 3.35 -15.39 5.25
C ILE A 154 2.01 -14.91 5.81
N PRO A 155 0.86 -15.31 5.22
CA PRO A 155 -0.43 -14.94 5.76
C PRO A 155 -0.60 -15.51 7.16
N ALA A 156 -1.14 -14.69 8.07
CA ALA A 156 -1.49 -15.11 9.41
C ALA A 156 -2.72 -16.04 9.41
N GLU A 157 -3.60 -15.87 8.42
CA GLU A 157 -4.79 -16.69 8.20
C GLU A 157 -5.15 -16.72 6.71
N VAL A 158 -5.66 -17.87 6.24
CA VAL A 158 -6.17 -18.05 4.87
C VAL A 158 -7.59 -18.57 4.94
N ARG A 159 -8.47 -18.00 4.14
CA ARG A 159 -9.86 -18.43 4.00
C ARG A 159 -10.19 -18.66 2.53
N THR A 160 -10.94 -19.70 2.23
CA THR A 160 -11.43 -19.96 0.87
C THR A 160 -12.91 -19.64 0.80
N CYS A 161 -13.30 -18.78 -0.13
CA CYS A 161 -14.70 -18.45 -0.43
C CYS A 161 -15.43 -19.60 -1.13
N GLU A 162 -16.76 -19.52 -1.23
CA GLU A 162 -17.58 -20.55 -1.91
C GLU A 162 -17.25 -20.71 -3.40
N ASP A 163 -16.81 -19.65 -4.08
CA ASP A 163 -16.39 -19.64 -5.47
C ASP A 163 -14.94 -20.15 -5.69
N GLY A 164 -14.23 -20.48 -4.61
CA GLY A 164 -12.85 -20.94 -4.62
C GLY A 164 -11.80 -19.83 -4.51
N THR A 165 -12.20 -18.57 -4.40
CA THR A 165 -11.28 -17.44 -4.17
C THR A 165 -10.61 -17.59 -2.79
N GLU A 166 -9.27 -17.51 -2.75
CA GLU A 166 -8.52 -17.52 -1.51
C GLU A 166 -8.32 -16.08 -1.01
N LEU A 167 -8.65 -15.85 0.26
CA LEU A 167 -8.43 -14.62 1.01
C LEU A 167 -7.25 -14.84 1.94
N CYS A 168 -6.21 -14.03 1.81
CA CYS A 168 -5.01 -14.07 2.64
C CYS A 168 -5.01 -12.88 3.60
N PHE A 169 -5.06 -13.16 4.91
CA PHE A 169 -4.98 -12.12 5.95
C PHE A 169 -3.55 -11.99 6.47
N TYR A 170 -3.06 -10.75 6.46
CA TYR A 170 -1.73 -10.39 6.96
C TYR A 170 -1.85 -9.45 8.15
N LYS A 171 -0.96 -9.66 9.13
CA LYS A 171 -0.75 -8.76 10.25
C LYS A 171 0.70 -8.32 10.23
N LEU A 172 0.94 -7.02 10.02
CA LEU A 172 2.29 -6.45 9.98
C LEU A 172 2.50 -5.45 11.10
N THR A 173 3.70 -5.47 11.65
CA THR A 173 4.20 -4.40 12.53
C THR A 173 4.91 -3.37 11.65
N ASN A 174 4.44 -2.13 11.67
CA ASN A 174 5.05 -1.01 10.95
C ASN A 174 5.76 -0.11 11.94
N LYS A 175 7.04 0.12 11.72
CA LYS A 175 7.85 1.06 12.49
C LYS A 175 8.22 2.25 11.61
N PHE A 176 7.67 3.41 11.94
CA PHE A 176 7.98 4.68 11.29
C PHE A 176 9.09 5.35 12.07
N VAL A 177 10.11 5.85 11.37
CA VAL A 177 11.30 6.39 12.02
C VAL A 177 11.77 7.68 11.35
N PRO A 178 12.48 8.57 12.10
CA PRO A 178 13.15 9.72 11.51
C PRO A 178 14.17 9.31 10.44
N ALA A 179 14.44 10.24 9.53
CA ALA A 179 15.32 9.97 8.40
C ALA A 179 16.79 9.67 8.79
N ASP A 180 17.20 10.08 9.98
CA ASP A 180 18.53 9.84 10.57
C ASP A 180 18.54 8.64 11.54
N TYR A 181 17.45 7.86 11.60
CA TYR A 181 17.34 6.69 12.46
C TYR A 181 18.36 5.63 12.05
N GLU A 182 19.10 5.09 13.04
CA GLU A 182 19.99 3.96 12.87
C GLU A 182 19.29 2.67 13.22
N LEU A 183 19.34 1.67 12.32
CA LEU A 183 18.76 0.35 12.51
C LEU A 183 19.39 -0.34 13.74
N THR A 184 18.54 -0.80 14.65
CA THR A 184 18.96 -1.64 15.77
C THR A 184 19.08 -3.11 15.34
N GLU A 185 19.76 -3.93 16.13
CA GLU A 185 19.80 -5.38 15.90
C GLU A 185 18.42 -6.04 16.04
N GLU A 186 17.54 -5.46 16.86
CA GLU A 186 16.14 -5.90 16.98
C GLU A 186 15.36 -5.62 15.70
N ASP A 187 15.56 -4.45 15.07
CA ASP A 187 14.93 -4.11 13.80
C ASP A 187 15.36 -5.05 12.68
N LYS A 188 16.66 -5.34 12.58
CA LYS A 188 17.21 -6.27 11.59
C LYS A 188 16.60 -7.66 11.73
N LYS A 189 16.52 -8.15 12.97
CA LYS A 189 15.90 -9.45 13.27
C LYS A 189 14.41 -9.46 12.91
N ALA A 190 13.68 -8.39 13.26
CA ALA A 190 12.26 -8.27 12.94
C ALA A 190 12.00 -8.24 11.42
N GLN A 191 12.91 -7.64 10.64
CA GLN A 191 12.85 -7.69 9.17
C GLN A 191 13.07 -9.10 8.60
N GLU A 192 13.98 -9.88 9.23
CA GLU A 192 14.20 -11.29 8.86
C GLU A 192 13.00 -12.18 9.16
N ASP A 193 12.22 -11.85 10.20
CA ASP A 193 11.01 -12.60 10.59
C ASP A 193 9.82 -12.37 9.64
N GLY A 194 9.91 -11.42 8.68
CA GLY A 194 9.01 -11.28 7.53
C GLY A 194 7.70 -10.50 7.76
N ASN A 195 7.31 -10.19 9.01
CA ASN A 195 6.08 -9.46 9.33
C ASN A 195 6.34 -8.08 9.93
N PHE A 196 7.44 -7.45 9.51
CA PHE A 196 7.88 -6.15 9.99
C PHE A 196 8.25 -5.24 8.83
N ASN A 197 7.71 -4.04 8.85
CA ASN A 197 8.00 -2.99 7.88
C ASN A 197 8.63 -1.79 8.59
N LEU A 198 9.70 -1.24 8.02
CA LEU A 198 10.37 -0.05 8.53
C LEU A 198 10.35 1.04 7.48
N ALA A 199 9.73 2.18 7.82
CA ALA A 199 9.58 3.32 6.94
C ALA A 199 10.25 4.57 7.55
N TYR A 200 11.05 5.26 6.74
CA TYR A 200 11.73 6.50 7.11
C TYR A 200 10.89 7.72 6.69
N GLY A 201 10.96 8.79 7.50
CA GLY A 201 10.35 10.07 7.17
C GLY A 201 9.34 10.59 8.19
N SER A 202 9.17 9.92 9.33
CA SER A 202 8.40 10.47 10.46
C SER A 202 9.26 11.39 11.33
N ASP A 203 8.60 12.28 12.09
CA ASP A 203 9.29 13.17 13.04
C ASP A 203 9.79 12.44 14.30
N LYS A 204 9.25 11.26 14.59
CA LYS A 204 9.55 10.44 15.78
C LYS A 204 9.38 8.96 15.45
N VAL A 205 9.94 8.12 16.31
CA VAL A 205 9.71 6.67 16.23
C VAL A 205 8.27 6.36 16.64
N GLU A 206 7.51 5.75 15.72
CA GLU A 206 6.16 5.28 15.96
C GLU A 206 6.05 3.83 15.51
N VAL A 207 5.31 3.02 16.27
CA VAL A 207 5.04 1.62 15.92
C VAL A 207 3.54 1.43 15.84
N MET A 208 3.08 0.91 14.71
CA MET A 208 1.66 0.66 14.44
C MET A 208 1.47 -0.73 13.84
N THR A 209 0.39 -1.40 14.22
CA THR A 209 -0.04 -2.63 13.53
C THR A 209 -0.87 -2.26 12.31
N SER A 210 -0.67 -2.95 11.20
CA SER A 210 -1.60 -2.92 10.06
C SER A 210 -2.15 -4.31 9.78
N TYR A 211 -3.37 -4.34 9.28
CA TYR A 211 -4.06 -5.52 8.79
C TYR A 211 -4.36 -5.36 7.31
N THR A 212 -4.15 -6.44 6.57
CA THR A 212 -4.46 -6.49 5.13
C THR A 212 -5.16 -7.81 4.85
N VAL A 213 -6.23 -7.77 4.03
CA VAL A 213 -6.77 -8.95 3.37
C VAL A 213 -6.53 -8.79 1.88
N GLU A 214 -5.87 -9.75 1.27
CA GLU A 214 -5.56 -9.78 -0.16
C GLU A 214 -6.25 -10.96 -0.83
N TRP A 215 -6.66 -10.76 -2.08
CA TRP A 215 -7.21 -11.82 -2.93
C TRP A 215 -6.99 -11.52 -4.40
N ASN A 216 -7.18 -12.54 -5.25
CA ASN A 216 -7.09 -12.40 -6.69
C ASN A 216 -8.41 -12.80 -7.36
N MET A 217 -8.88 -11.99 -8.29
CA MET A 217 -10.03 -12.27 -9.14
C MET A 217 -9.68 -11.94 -10.59
N ASP A 218 -9.90 -12.89 -11.50
CA ASP A 218 -9.65 -12.72 -12.94
C ASP A 218 -8.23 -12.24 -13.29
N GLY A 219 -7.24 -12.61 -12.45
CA GLY A 219 -5.84 -12.24 -12.63
C GLY A 219 -5.49 -10.84 -12.13
N GLN A 220 -6.42 -10.14 -11.49
CA GLN A 220 -6.20 -8.87 -10.80
C GLN A 220 -6.21 -9.07 -9.28
N GLY A 221 -5.16 -8.58 -8.60
CA GLY A 221 -5.09 -8.54 -7.14
C GLY A 221 -5.93 -7.40 -6.56
N TYR A 222 -6.48 -7.64 -5.38
CA TYR A 222 -7.23 -6.66 -4.59
C TYR A 222 -6.84 -6.74 -3.13
N SER A 223 -6.97 -5.62 -2.42
CA SER A 223 -6.74 -5.59 -0.99
C SER A 223 -7.73 -4.71 -0.22
N LEU A 224 -7.96 -5.11 1.03
CA LEU A 224 -8.50 -4.27 2.09
C LEU A 224 -7.40 -4.04 3.10
N PHE A 225 -7.05 -2.80 3.35
CA PHE A 225 -5.97 -2.39 4.23
C PHE A 225 -6.46 -1.46 5.34
N LYS A 226 -5.90 -1.60 6.54
CA LYS A 226 -6.11 -0.65 7.63
C LYS A 226 -4.95 -0.61 8.61
N PHE A 227 -4.80 0.52 9.31
CA PHE A 227 -4.01 0.61 10.54
C PHE A 227 -4.90 0.35 11.77
N GLY A 228 -4.26 -0.03 12.88
CA GLY A 228 -4.93 -0.29 14.16
C GLY A 228 -5.49 -1.70 14.29
N GLU A 229 -5.89 -2.06 15.51
CA GLU A 229 -6.33 -3.41 15.88
C GLU A 229 -7.83 -3.45 16.25
N ASP A 230 -8.59 -2.44 15.88
CA ASP A 230 -10.00 -2.26 16.20
C ASP A 230 -10.96 -3.04 15.28
N LEU A 231 -10.45 -3.72 14.25
CA LEU A 231 -11.18 -4.57 13.32
C LEU A 231 -10.39 -5.87 13.11
N GLY A 232 -10.96 -7.01 13.42
CA GLY A 232 -10.31 -8.31 13.34
C GLY A 232 -10.34 -8.95 11.95
N ALA A 233 -9.65 -10.10 11.80
CA ALA A 233 -9.60 -10.86 10.57
C ALA A 233 -10.99 -11.27 10.06
N GLU A 234 -11.88 -11.75 10.94
CA GLU A 234 -13.23 -12.17 10.60
C GLU A 234 -14.05 -11.07 9.92
N GLU A 235 -13.98 -9.83 10.46
CA GLU A 235 -14.71 -8.70 9.91
C GLU A 235 -14.12 -8.24 8.57
N MET A 236 -12.79 -8.27 8.42
CA MET A 236 -12.13 -7.94 7.17
C MET A 236 -12.38 -9.00 6.08
N PHE A 237 -12.38 -10.27 6.43
CA PHE A 237 -12.82 -11.34 5.52
C PHE A 237 -14.26 -11.14 5.06
N GLY A 238 -15.18 -10.82 6.00
CA GLY A 238 -16.56 -10.53 5.65
C GLY A 238 -16.71 -9.38 4.66
N MET A 239 -15.91 -8.30 4.81
CA MET A 239 -15.89 -7.20 3.84
C MET A 239 -15.39 -7.64 2.46
N ALA A 240 -14.33 -8.44 2.39
CA ALA A 240 -13.82 -8.99 1.13
C ALA A 240 -14.86 -9.90 0.46
N GLU A 241 -15.51 -10.78 1.22
CA GLU A 241 -16.59 -11.66 0.74
C GLU A 241 -17.78 -10.86 0.18
N GLU A 242 -18.15 -9.72 0.80
CA GLU A 242 -19.20 -8.85 0.28
C GLU A 242 -18.83 -8.23 -1.08
N ILE A 243 -17.55 -7.82 -1.26
CA ILE A 243 -17.05 -7.32 -2.55
C ILE A 243 -17.13 -8.44 -3.60
N ILE A 244 -16.62 -9.63 -3.29
CA ILE A 244 -16.60 -10.79 -4.21
C ILE A 244 -18.03 -11.19 -4.62
N ALA A 245 -18.94 -11.31 -3.66
CA ALA A 245 -20.33 -11.64 -3.92
C ALA A 245 -21.07 -10.59 -4.76
N GLY A 246 -20.64 -9.34 -4.71
CA GLY A 246 -21.17 -8.24 -5.53
C GLY A 246 -20.94 -8.44 -7.03
N GLN A 247 -19.88 -9.18 -7.42
CA GLN A 247 -19.51 -9.42 -8.82
C GLN A 247 -20.38 -10.51 -9.50
N SER A 248 -21.11 -11.30 -8.74
CA SER A 248 -21.87 -12.46 -9.23
C SER A 248 -23.29 -12.14 -9.69
N LYS A 249 -23.62 -10.84 -9.93
CA LYS A 249 -24.99 -10.39 -10.26
C LYS A 249 -25.10 -9.98 -11.74
#